data_8aea2c2eb29faf2482323ebb69ca6878
#
_entry.id   8aea2c2eb29faf2482323ebb69ca6878
#
_cell.length_a   1.000
_cell.length_b   1.000
_cell.length_c   1.000
_cell.angle_alpha   90.00
_cell.angle_beta   90.00
_cell.angle_gamma   90.00
#
_symmetry.space_group_name_H-M   'P 1'
#
loop_
_entity.id
_entity.type
_entity.pdbx_description
1 polymer ?
#
loop_
_entity_poly.entity_id
_entity_poly.type
_entity_poly.pdbx_seq_one_letter_code
_entity_poly.pdbx_strand_id
1 'polypeptide(L)'
;VDSRRESILAFLKTRGQATLGEVAAHLEVSKQGALRHLEALETDGLATTGHAQPHGRGRPENLYELTPAADGHFPDGHRELAGDLVQFLSEEQLKRFFERRAERLEAEYAPRLAGLDFEGRVRELAKLATEHGHMAEVVELPEGGLAIRHCNCPIQDVAARTGLPCQNEQQMYQRLLGASVTRSTWMAEAAPDCTYDVKEK
;
A
#
# COMPACT_ATOMS: atom_id res chain seq x y z
N VAL A 1 -19.33 -2.25 8.30
CA VAL A 1 -18.91 -2.94 7.06
C VAL A 1 -20.14 -3.62 6.50
N ASP A 2 -20.46 -3.40 5.22
CA ASP A 2 -21.67 -3.98 4.60
C ASP A 2 -21.40 -5.48 4.34
N SER A 3 -21.94 -6.33 5.19
CA SER A 3 -21.76 -7.79 5.12
C SER A 3 -22.19 -8.39 3.76
N ARG A 4 -23.11 -7.72 3.05
CA ARG A 4 -23.55 -8.13 1.70
C ARG A 4 -22.49 -7.87 0.65
N ARG A 5 -21.76 -6.77 0.77
CA ARG A 5 -20.64 -6.44 -0.13
C ARG A 5 -19.52 -7.49 -0.01
N GLU A 6 -19.14 -7.84 1.20
CA GLU A 6 -18.15 -8.90 1.45
C GLU A 6 -18.62 -10.25 0.91
N SER A 7 -19.91 -10.57 1.09
CA SER A 7 -20.52 -11.80 0.57
C SER A 7 -20.45 -11.89 -0.96
N ILE A 8 -20.70 -10.78 -1.68
CA ILE A 8 -20.58 -10.74 -3.14
C ILE A 8 -19.12 -10.92 -3.56
N LEU A 9 -18.19 -10.21 -2.93
CA LEU A 9 -16.76 -10.33 -3.23
C LEU A 9 -16.30 -11.79 -3.07
N ALA A 10 -16.62 -12.43 -1.94
CA ALA A 10 -16.28 -13.84 -1.68
C ALA A 10 -16.93 -14.78 -2.71
N PHE A 11 -18.19 -14.54 -3.07
CA PHE A 11 -18.90 -15.33 -4.07
C PHE A 11 -18.27 -15.24 -5.46
N LEU A 12 -17.95 -14.02 -5.90
CA LEU A 12 -17.26 -13.80 -7.18
C LEU A 12 -15.82 -14.36 -7.18
N LYS A 13 -15.09 -14.23 -6.05
CA LYS A 13 -13.73 -14.78 -5.92
C LYS A 13 -13.72 -16.30 -6.08
N THR A 14 -14.70 -16.98 -5.49
CA THR A 14 -14.80 -18.46 -5.55
C THR A 14 -15.25 -18.98 -6.90
N ARG A 15 -16.09 -18.23 -7.61
CA ARG A 15 -16.67 -18.67 -8.90
C ARG A 15 -15.93 -18.15 -10.13
N GLY A 16 -15.12 -17.13 -9.97
CA GLY A 16 -14.50 -16.36 -11.06
C GLY A 16 -15.46 -15.36 -11.68
N GLN A 17 -16.63 -15.83 -12.14
CA GLN A 17 -17.69 -14.99 -12.74
C GLN A 17 -19.06 -15.43 -12.26
N ALA A 18 -20.03 -14.51 -12.26
CA ALA A 18 -21.43 -14.83 -11.95
C ALA A 18 -22.38 -13.89 -12.70
N THR A 19 -23.58 -14.40 -13.00
CA THR A 19 -24.69 -13.59 -13.52
C THR A 19 -25.37 -12.81 -12.41
N LEU A 20 -26.12 -11.75 -12.78
CA LEU A 20 -26.96 -11.03 -11.84
C LEU A 20 -27.95 -11.97 -11.10
N GLY A 21 -28.46 -12.97 -11.80
CA GLY A 21 -29.40 -13.95 -11.22
C GLY A 21 -28.74 -14.81 -10.14
N GLU A 22 -27.51 -15.26 -10.35
CA GLU A 22 -26.75 -16.06 -9.39
C GLU A 22 -26.37 -15.23 -8.15
N VAL A 23 -25.95 -13.98 -8.33
CA VAL A 23 -25.67 -13.07 -7.21
C VAL A 23 -26.93 -12.76 -6.40
N ALA A 24 -28.06 -12.53 -7.07
CA ALA A 24 -29.34 -12.30 -6.39
C ALA A 24 -29.79 -13.52 -5.57
N ALA A 25 -29.64 -14.72 -6.12
CA ALA A 25 -29.93 -15.97 -5.43
C ALA A 25 -29.00 -16.20 -4.23
N HIS A 26 -27.69 -15.92 -4.40
CA HIS A 26 -26.70 -16.05 -3.32
C HIS A 26 -26.99 -15.13 -2.13
N LEU A 27 -27.45 -13.90 -2.40
CA LEU A 27 -27.78 -12.91 -1.37
C LEU A 27 -29.19 -13.04 -0.82
N GLU A 28 -30.02 -13.91 -1.41
CA GLU A 28 -31.45 -14.04 -1.10
C GLU A 28 -32.21 -12.70 -1.25
N VAL A 29 -31.92 -11.95 -2.31
CA VAL A 29 -32.54 -10.67 -2.63
C VAL A 29 -33.12 -10.65 -4.05
N SER A 30 -33.93 -9.61 -4.35
CA SER A 30 -34.36 -9.36 -5.73
C SER A 30 -33.16 -9.04 -6.66
N LYS A 31 -33.30 -9.32 -7.97
CA LYS A 31 -32.29 -8.93 -8.98
C LYS A 31 -31.97 -7.44 -8.90
N GLN A 32 -32.96 -6.59 -8.64
CA GLN A 32 -32.75 -5.15 -8.51
C GLN A 32 -31.96 -4.78 -7.24
N GLY A 33 -32.14 -5.53 -6.14
CA GLY A 33 -31.33 -5.40 -4.93
C GLY A 33 -29.86 -5.78 -5.17
N ALA A 34 -29.63 -6.94 -5.83
CA ALA A 34 -28.30 -7.38 -6.19
C ALA A 34 -27.60 -6.42 -7.17
N LEU A 35 -28.33 -5.88 -8.15
CA LEU A 35 -27.80 -4.94 -9.14
C LEU A 35 -27.21 -3.69 -8.48
N ARG A 36 -27.87 -3.11 -7.50
CA ARG A 36 -27.36 -1.92 -6.77
C ARG A 36 -26.03 -2.20 -6.08
N HIS A 37 -25.85 -3.38 -5.52
CA HIS A 37 -24.59 -3.76 -4.88
C HIS A 37 -23.49 -3.99 -5.90
N LEU A 38 -23.80 -4.60 -7.06
CA LEU A 38 -22.85 -4.80 -8.14
C LEU A 38 -22.42 -3.46 -8.79
N GLU A 39 -23.37 -2.55 -9.04
CA GLU A 39 -23.08 -1.20 -9.54
C GLU A 39 -22.19 -0.41 -8.57
N ALA A 40 -22.38 -0.56 -7.26
CA ALA A 40 -21.50 0.04 -6.27
C ALA A 40 -20.07 -0.54 -6.33
N LEU A 41 -19.94 -1.87 -6.48
CA LEU A 41 -18.64 -2.51 -6.65
C LEU A 41 -17.94 -2.09 -7.96
N GLU A 42 -18.69 -1.91 -9.05
CA GLU A 42 -18.16 -1.38 -10.31
C GLU A 42 -17.71 0.08 -10.18
N THR A 43 -18.50 0.91 -9.49
CA THR A 43 -18.16 2.32 -9.21
C THR A 43 -16.85 2.43 -8.40
N ASP A 44 -16.65 1.52 -7.45
CA ASP A 44 -15.43 1.43 -6.65
C ASP A 44 -14.26 0.74 -7.39
N GLY A 45 -14.49 0.29 -8.63
CA GLY A 45 -13.49 -0.38 -9.45
C GLY A 45 -13.13 -1.80 -8.99
N LEU A 46 -13.94 -2.42 -8.11
CA LEU A 46 -13.70 -3.76 -7.55
C LEU A 46 -14.29 -4.88 -8.41
N ALA A 47 -15.30 -4.59 -9.21
CA ALA A 47 -15.90 -5.52 -10.15
C ALA A 47 -15.98 -4.89 -11.54
N THR A 48 -16.13 -5.72 -12.53
CA THR A 48 -16.39 -5.30 -13.93
C THR A 48 -17.43 -6.21 -14.56
N THR A 49 -18.14 -5.67 -15.56
CA THR A 49 -19.13 -6.41 -16.32
C THR A 49 -18.57 -6.83 -17.67
N GLY A 50 -18.57 -8.14 -17.92
CA GLY A 50 -18.39 -8.74 -19.24
C GLY A 50 -19.71 -9.23 -19.82
N HIS A 51 -19.68 -9.70 -21.05
CA HIS A 51 -20.81 -10.35 -21.69
C HIS A 51 -20.54 -11.85 -21.87
N ALA A 52 -21.46 -12.68 -21.42
CA ALA A 52 -21.43 -14.09 -21.75
C ALA A 52 -21.46 -14.29 -23.28
N GLN A 53 -20.73 -15.28 -23.77
CA GLN A 53 -20.89 -15.66 -25.17
C GLN A 53 -22.34 -16.10 -25.42
N PRO A 54 -22.96 -15.68 -26.56
CA PRO A 54 -24.35 -16.01 -26.85
C PRO A 54 -24.51 -17.53 -26.96
N HIS A 55 -25.24 -18.14 -26.04
CA HIS A 55 -25.69 -19.52 -26.18
C HIS A 55 -27.20 -19.54 -26.47
N GLY A 56 -27.59 -19.66 -27.74
CA GLY A 56 -28.98 -19.78 -28.17
C GLY A 56 -29.68 -18.45 -28.45
N ARG A 57 -31.07 -18.48 -28.50
CA ARG A 57 -31.90 -17.31 -28.74
C ARG A 57 -32.09 -16.54 -27.42
N GLY A 58 -31.57 -15.32 -27.34
CA GLY A 58 -31.76 -14.41 -26.21
C GLY A 58 -30.70 -13.32 -26.19
N ARG A 59 -30.94 -12.26 -25.39
CA ARG A 59 -29.92 -11.24 -25.12
C ARG A 59 -28.82 -11.87 -24.27
N PRO A 60 -27.51 -11.68 -24.59
CA PRO A 60 -26.41 -12.15 -23.74
C PRO A 60 -26.59 -11.64 -22.32
N GLU A 61 -26.43 -12.54 -21.35
CA GLU A 61 -26.52 -12.18 -19.94
C GLU A 61 -25.19 -11.51 -19.50
N ASN A 62 -25.28 -10.48 -18.68
CA ASN A 62 -24.10 -9.85 -18.12
C ASN A 62 -23.45 -10.79 -17.11
N LEU A 63 -22.12 -10.93 -17.23
CA LEU A 63 -21.27 -11.64 -16.26
C LEU A 63 -20.45 -10.62 -15.48
N TYR A 64 -20.50 -10.73 -14.17
CA TYR A 64 -19.73 -9.91 -13.26
C TYR A 64 -18.51 -10.69 -12.78
N GLU A 65 -17.36 -10.06 -12.79
CA GLU A 65 -16.08 -10.61 -12.31
C GLU A 65 -15.31 -9.57 -11.48
N LEU A 66 -14.41 -10.03 -10.62
CA LEU A 66 -13.57 -9.14 -9.83
C LEU A 66 -12.44 -8.57 -10.68
N THR A 67 -12.10 -7.32 -10.40
CA THR A 67 -10.87 -6.70 -10.88
C THR A 67 -9.69 -7.02 -9.95
N PRO A 68 -8.43 -6.82 -10.39
CA PRO A 68 -7.26 -6.96 -9.50
C PRO A 68 -7.32 -6.03 -8.26
N ALA A 69 -8.02 -4.90 -8.34
CA ALA A 69 -8.19 -4.00 -7.20
C ALA A 69 -8.98 -4.64 -6.03
N ALA A 70 -9.76 -5.68 -6.30
CA ALA A 70 -10.49 -6.42 -5.28
C ALA A 70 -9.58 -7.33 -4.42
N ASP A 71 -8.35 -7.63 -4.83
CA ASP A 71 -7.47 -8.56 -4.13
C ASP A 71 -7.18 -8.12 -2.69
N GLY A 72 -7.10 -6.82 -2.43
CA GLY A 72 -6.91 -6.27 -1.09
C GLY A 72 -8.06 -6.53 -0.10
N HIS A 73 -9.21 -7.03 -0.55
CA HIS A 73 -10.35 -7.42 0.29
C HIS A 73 -10.29 -8.88 0.77
N PHE A 74 -9.32 -9.64 0.33
CA PHE A 74 -9.16 -11.05 0.71
C PHE A 74 -7.96 -11.24 1.64
N PRO A 75 -8.00 -12.28 2.48
CA PRO A 75 -6.83 -12.62 3.29
C PRO A 75 -5.61 -12.85 2.42
N ASP A 76 -4.50 -12.26 2.80
CA ASP A 76 -3.20 -12.50 2.17
C ASP A 76 -2.20 -13.02 3.20
N GLY A 77 -1.19 -13.74 2.73
CA GLY A 77 -0.12 -14.30 3.56
C GLY A 77 1.20 -13.53 3.44
N HIS A 78 1.22 -12.36 2.76
CA HIS A 78 2.47 -11.65 2.48
C HIS A 78 3.18 -11.19 3.76
N ARG A 79 2.42 -10.75 4.77
CA ARG A 79 2.97 -10.31 6.06
C ARG A 79 3.63 -11.47 6.81
N GLU A 80 2.95 -12.62 6.88
CA GLU A 80 3.45 -13.84 7.51
C GLU A 80 4.70 -14.35 6.79
N LEU A 81 4.61 -14.49 5.46
CA LEU A 81 5.73 -14.93 4.62
C LEU A 81 6.95 -14.01 4.74
N ALA A 82 6.75 -12.69 4.77
CA ALA A 82 7.83 -11.74 4.97
C ALA A 82 8.48 -11.90 6.35
N GLY A 83 7.66 -12.16 7.38
CA GLY A 83 8.13 -12.46 8.73
C GLY A 83 9.00 -13.73 8.79
N ASP A 84 8.56 -14.78 8.11
CA ASP A 84 9.29 -16.06 8.04
C ASP A 84 10.61 -15.89 7.28
N LEU A 85 10.61 -15.18 6.16
CA LEU A 85 11.83 -14.88 5.40
C LEU A 85 12.85 -14.13 6.25
N VAL A 86 12.41 -13.15 7.06
CA VAL A 86 13.30 -12.41 7.97
C VAL A 86 13.90 -13.31 9.04
N GLN A 87 13.15 -14.30 9.54
CA GLN A 87 13.66 -15.26 10.52
C GLN A 87 14.63 -16.29 9.92
N PHE A 88 14.40 -16.65 8.67
CA PHE A 88 15.21 -17.65 7.96
C PHE A 88 16.55 -17.12 7.47
N LEU A 89 16.61 -15.84 7.08
CA LEU A 89 17.82 -15.22 6.53
C LEU A 89 18.80 -14.87 7.63
N SER A 90 20.11 -15.04 7.35
CA SER A 90 21.17 -14.58 8.24
C SER A 90 21.21 -13.05 8.33
N GLU A 91 21.82 -12.52 9.39
CA GLU A 91 21.98 -11.08 9.59
C GLU A 91 22.71 -10.42 8.40
N GLU A 92 23.75 -11.08 7.88
CA GLU A 92 24.48 -10.59 6.71
C GLU A 92 23.62 -10.54 5.44
N GLN A 93 22.78 -11.55 5.22
CA GLN A 93 21.85 -11.59 4.10
C GLN A 93 20.79 -10.49 4.21
N LEU A 94 20.24 -10.27 5.41
CA LEU A 94 19.29 -9.20 5.68
C LEU A 94 19.91 -7.81 5.46
N LYS A 95 21.12 -7.58 6.01
CA LYS A 95 21.86 -6.33 5.81
C LYS A 95 22.04 -6.03 4.33
N ARG A 96 22.56 -6.98 3.59
CA ARG A 96 22.80 -6.86 2.14
C ARG A 96 21.50 -6.65 1.35
N PHE A 97 20.40 -7.27 1.76
CA PHE A 97 19.09 -7.06 1.14
C PHE A 97 18.58 -5.63 1.34
N PHE A 98 18.63 -5.11 2.58
CA PHE A 98 18.12 -3.78 2.87
C PHE A 98 19.02 -2.67 2.33
N GLU A 99 20.33 -2.87 2.26
CA GLU A 99 21.25 -1.97 1.56
C GLU A 99 20.87 -1.85 0.08
N ARG A 100 20.72 -2.98 -0.63
CA ARG A 100 20.33 -2.97 -2.04
C ARG A 100 18.93 -2.39 -2.27
N ARG A 101 18.00 -2.64 -1.34
CA ARG A 101 16.68 -2.03 -1.40
C ARG A 101 16.78 -0.50 -1.31
N ALA A 102 17.57 0.02 -0.37
CA ALA A 102 17.79 1.45 -0.21
C ALA A 102 18.45 2.07 -1.45
N GLU A 103 19.50 1.43 -2.00
CA GLU A 103 20.14 1.86 -3.24
C GLU A 103 19.16 1.96 -4.42
N ARG A 104 18.27 0.98 -4.58
CA ARG A 104 17.24 1.00 -5.62
C ARG A 104 16.26 2.16 -5.43
N LEU A 105 15.77 2.37 -4.20
CA LEU A 105 14.87 3.49 -3.89
C LEU A 105 15.55 4.84 -4.07
N GLU A 106 16.81 4.96 -3.69
CA GLU A 106 17.61 6.16 -3.90
C GLU A 106 17.76 6.51 -5.38
N ALA A 107 18.05 5.52 -6.21
CA ALA A 107 18.14 5.70 -7.67
C ALA A 107 16.79 6.10 -8.30
N GLU A 108 15.68 5.60 -7.75
CA GLU A 108 14.31 5.96 -8.17
C GLU A 108 13.96 7.40 -7.75
N TYR A 109 14.35 7.81 -6.54
CA TYR A 109 13.98 9.10 -5.94
C TYR A 109 14.85 10.26 -6.43
N ALA A 110 16.15 10.03 -6.62
CA ALA A 110 17.12 11.07 -6.92
C ALA A 110 16.73 11.97 -8.13
N PRO A 111 16.20 11.45 -9.26
CA PRO A 111 15.82 12.29 -10.39
C PRO A 111 14.68 13.29 -10.04
N ARG A 112 13.78 12.94 -9.13
CA ARG A 112 12.66 13.80 -8.73
C ARG A 112 13.09 14.93 -7.78
N LEU A 113 14.20 14.75 -7.08
CA LEU A 113 14.78 15.76 -6.19
C LEU A 113 15.76 16.69 -6.91
N ALA A 114 16.21 16.29 -8.10
CA ALA A 114 17.20 17.04 -8.85
C ALA A 114 16.72 18.47 -9.22
N GLY A 115 17.56 19.47 -8.95
CA GLY A 115 17.25 20.88 -9.26
C GLY A 115 16.30 21.58 -8.27
N LEU A 116 15.77 20.88 -7.27
CA LEU A 116 14.98 21.50 -6.21
C LEU A 116 15.89 22.13 -5.16
N ASP A 117 15.42 23.22 -4.54
CA ASP A 117 16.02 23.76 -3.32
C ASP A 117 15.85 22.81 -2.13
N PHE A 118 16.42 23.16 -0.99
CA PHE A 118 16.42 22.28 0.17
C PHE A 118 15.00 21.93 0.62
N GLU A 119 14.13 22.92 0.80
CA GLU A 119 12.74 22.71 1.22
C GLU A 119 11.95 21.90 0.18
N GLY A 120 12.13 22.19 -1.10
CA GLY A 120 11.54 21.45 -2.21
C GLY A 120 11.93 19.97 -2.19
N ARG A 121 13.21 19.65 -1.91
CA ARG A 121 13.66 18.25 -1.76
C ARG A 121 13.00 17.56 -0.57
N VAL A 122 12.87 18.22 0.59
CA VAL A 122 12.21 17.65 1.77
C VAL A 122 10.74 17.35 1.47
N ARG A 123 10.03 18.29 0.84
CA ARG A 123 8.61 18.14 0.47
C ARG A 123 8.42 17.04 -0.58
N GLU A 124 9.28 16.98 -1.58
CA GLU A 124 9.19 15.95 -2.61
C GLU A 124 9.53 14.55 -2.05
N LEU A 125 10.50 14.46 -1.14
CA LEU A 125 10.82 13.20 -0.46
C LEU A 125 9.64 12.69 0.38
N ALA A 126 8.90 13.56 1.07
CA ALA A 126 7.69 13.18 1.80
C ALA A 126 6.58 12.65 0.86
N LYS A 127 6.41 13.24 -0.33
CA LYS A 127 5.48 12.71 -1.34
C LYS A 127 5.88 11.33 -1.82
N LEU A 128 7.15 11.13 -2.14
CA LEU A 128 7.70 9.83 -2.54
C LEU A 128 7.48 8.77 -1.45
N ALA A 129 7.75 9.12 -0.19
CA ALA A 129 7.46 8.24 0.93
C ALA A 129 5.96 7.88 1.01
N THR A 130 5.07 8.84 0.74
CA THR A 130 3.62 8.59 0.70
C THR A 130 3.23 7.66 -0.45
N GLU A 131 3.79 7.83 -1.64
CA GLU A 131 3.59 6.94 -2.79
C GLU A 131 4.02 5.50 -2.46
N HIS A 132 5.00 5.34 -1.57
CA HIS A 132 5.46 4.04 -1.05
C HIS A 132 4.73 3.56 0.24
N GLY A 133 3.62 4.23 0.59
CA GLY A 133 2.70 3.77 1.64
C GLY A 133 3.00 4.29 3.05
N HIS A 134 3.93 5.25 3.22
CA HIS A 134 4.28 5.78 4.55
C HIS A 134 3.30 6.83 5.10
N MET A 135 2.39 7.37 4.27
CA MET A 135 1.50 8.48 4.65
C MET A 135 2.31 9.62 5.30
N ALA A 136 3.33 10.09 4.57
CA ALA A 136 4.30 11.05 5.08
C ALA A 136 3.83 12.50 4.91
N GLU A 137 4.16 13.33 5.89
CA GLU A 137 3.92 14.77 5.86
C GLU A 137 5.16 15.53 6.31
N VAL A 138 5.27 16.79 5.88
CA VAL A 138 6.33 17.69 6.34
C VAL A 138 5.81 18.53 7.49
N VAL A 139 6.56 18.58 8.58
CA VAL A 139 6.23 19.30 9.81
C VAL A 139 7.33 20.33 10.08
N GLU A 140 6.95 21.54 10.46
CA GLU A 140 7.88 22.56 10.95
C GLU A 140 8.21 22.30 12.41
N LEU A 141 9.50 22.34 12.74
CA LEU A 141 9.95 22.13 14.11
C LEU A 141 9.87 23.47 14.91
N PRO A 142 9.49 23.42 16.20
CA PRO A 142 9.37 24.62 17.03
C PRO A 142 10.65 25.47 17.12
N GLU A 143 11.81 24.82 17.03
CA GLU A 143 13.13 25.48 17.07
C GLU A 143 13.63 25.93 15.68
N GLY A 144 12.77 25.83 14.67
CA GLY A 144 13.11 26.02 13.27
C GLY A 144 13.66 24.76 12.63
N GLY A 145 13.50 24.64 11.29
CA GLY A 145 13.85 23.45 10.52
C GLY A 145 12.62 22.62 10.17
N LEU A 146 12.84 21.56 9.43
CA LEU A 146 11.78 20.68 8.91
C LEU A 146 11.94 19.26 9.45
N ALA A 147 10.84 18.55 9.57
CA ALA A 147 10.84 17.11 9.80
C ALA A 147 9.93 16.42 8.79
N ILE A 148 10.25 15.17 8.45
CA ILE A 148 9.38 14.28 7.70
C ILE A 148 8.78 13.31 8.70
N ARG A 149 7.44 13.33 8.85
CA ARG A 149 6.69 12.44 9.73
C ARG A 149 5.97 11.37 8.91
N HIS A 150 6.27 10.12 9.16
CA HIS A 150 5.59 8.97 8.61
C HIS A 150 4.49 8.52 9.56
N CYS A 151 3.23 8.64 9.18
CA CYS A 151 2.08 8.22 9.97
C CYS A 151 1.73 6.73 9.77
N ASN A 152 2.36 6.06 8.83
CA ASN A 152 2.22 4.65 8.57
C ASN A 152 3.57 4.01 8.20
N CYS A 153 3.77 2.74 8.59
CA CYS A 153 4.89 1.94 8.13
C CYS A 153 4.38 0.70 7.40
N PRO A 154 4.49 0.62 6.05
CA PRO A 154 3.97 -0.51 5.28
C PRO A 154 4.69 -1.83 5.55
N ILE A 155 5.86 -1.78 6.20
CA ILE A 155 6.68 -2.94 6.55
C ILE A 155 6.98 -3.01 8.05
N GLN A 156 6.05 -2.54 8.88
CA GLN A 156 6.26 -2.39 10.34
C GLN A 156 6.74 -3.68 11.02
N ASP A 157 6.14 -4.82 10.68
CA ASP A 157 6.50 -6.11 11.30
C ASP A 157 7.94 -6.52 10.99
N VAL A 158 8.41 -6.26 9.77
CA VAL A 158 9.79 -6.50 9.37
C VAL A 158 10.72 -5.49 10.03
N ALA A 159 10.34 -4.22 10.07
CA ALA A 159 11.12 -3.15 10.68
C ALA A 159 11.31 -3.35 12.18
N ALA A 160 10.28 -3.80 12.90
CA ALA A 160 10.34 -4.09 14.32
C ALA A 160 11.25 -5.30 14.65
N ARG A 161 11.37 -6.27 13.73
CA ARG A 161 12.20 -7.46 13.94
C ARG A 161 13.71 -7.21 13.76
N THR A 162 14.10 -6.32 12.86
CA THR A 162 15.51 -6.17 12.49
C THR A 162 16.07 -4.74 12.65
N GLY A 163 15.23 -3.71 12.60
CA GLY A 163 15.67 -2.30 12.56
C GLY A 163 16.41 -1.88 11.29
N LEU A 164 16.89 -2.83 10.48
CA LEU A 164 17.71 -2.59 9.29
C LEU A 164 17.03 -1.72 8.23
N PRO A 165 15.74 -1.93 7.88
CA PRO A 165 15.07 -1.06 6.92
C PRO A 165 15.08 0.41 7.35
N CYS A 166 14.82 0.67 8.63
CA CYS A 166 14.78 2.02 9.18
C CYS A 166 16.14 2.72 9.22
N GLN A 167 17.21 1.96 9.48
CA GLN A 167 18.58 2.51 9.45
C GLN A 167 18.97 2.88 8.02
N ASN A 168 18.69 2.00 7.05
CA ASN A 168 18.99 2.25 5.65
C ASN A 168 18.15 3.40 5.07
N GLU A 169 16.88 3.52 5.47
CA GLU A 169 16.01 4.63 5.08
C GLU A 169 16.55 5.98 5.57
N GLN A 170 16.94 6.07 6.84
CA GLN A 170 17.53 7.28 7.40
C GLN A 170 18.81 7.67 6.66
N GLN A 171 19.69 6.73 6.38
CA GLN A 171 20.92 6.98 5.60
C GLN A 171 20.62 7.40 4.16
N MET A 172 19.65 6.80 3.51
CA MET A 172 19.18 7.18 2.18
C MET A 172 18.66 8.62 2.19
N TYR A 173 17.86 9.01 3.17
CA TYR A 173 17.37 10.38 3.31
C TYR A 173 18.50 11.38 3.52
N GLN A 174 19.52 11.04 4.31
CA GLN A 174 20.72 11.87 4.47
C GLN A 174 21.44 12.12 3.13
N ARG A 175 21.59 11.08 2.31
CA ARG A 175 22.24 11.20 1.00
C ARG A 175 21.39 12.00 0.01
N LEU A 176 20.09 11.71 -0.10
CA LEU A 176 19.17 12.37 -1.02
C LEU A 176 19.01 13.87 -0.73
N LEU A 177 18.96 14.23 0.55
CA LEU A 177 18.79 15.63 0.97
C LEU A 177 20.13 16.39 1.05
N GLY A 178 21.26 15.68 1.16
CA GLY A 178 22.55 16.29 1.45
C GLY A 178 22.58 16.94 2.86
N ALA A 179 21.77 16.46 3.79
CA ALA A 179 21.49 17.07 5.07
C ALA A 179 21.75 16.12 6.24
N SER A 180 21.75 16.63 7.46
CA SER A 180 21.69 15.80 8.65
C SER A 180 20.24 15.36 8.86
N VAL A 181 20.02 14.05 8.99
CA VAL A 181 18.69 13.47 9.27
C VAL A 181 18.81 12.61 10.53
N THR A 182 18.01 12.94 11.53
CA THR A 182 17.98 12.22 12.81
C THR A 182 16.56 11.75 13.08
N ARG A 183 16.37 10.48 13.40
CA ARG A 183 15.06 9.95 13.75
C ARG A 183 14.76 10.26 15.22
N SER A 184 13.69 11.03 15.49
CA SER A 184 13.26 11.44 16.82
C SER A 184 12.16 10.57 17.43
N THR A 185 11.31 9.95 16.60
CA THR A 185 10.31 8.94 17.00
C THR A 185 10.39 7.68 16.13
N TRP A 186 9.97 6.53 16.67
CA TRP A 186 10.08 5.26 15.96
C TRP A 186 8.94 4.30 16.27
N MET A 187 8.11 3.99 15.24
CA MET A 187 6.99 3.04 15.37
C MET A 187 7.42 1.63 15.80
N ALA A 188 8.63 1.20 15.46
CA ALA A 188 9.15 -0.10 15.91
C ALA A 188 9.43 -0.15 17.41
N GLU A 189 9.50 1.01 18.08
CA GLU A 189 9.58 1.16 19.55
C GLU A 189 8.25 1.67 20.14
N ALA A 190 7.13 1.34 19.47
CA ALA A 190 5.78 1.65 19.89
C ALA A 190 5.41 3.15 19.91
N ALA A 191 6.16 4.02 19.21
CA ALA A 191 5.74 5.38 18.94
C ALA A 191 4.58 5.41 17.92
N PRO A 192 3.72 6.45 17.93
CA PRO A 192 2.60 6.56 17.00
C PRO A 192 3.04 6.85 15.56
N ASP A 193 4.26 7.32 15.35
CA ASP A 193 4.84 7.70 14.06
C ASP A 193 6.35 7.43 14.01
N CYS A 194 6.94 7.64 12.82
CA CYS A 194 8.39 7.78 12.65
C CYS A 194 8.69 9.20 12.16
N THR A 195 9.35 10.02 12.98
CA THR A 195 9.71 11.38 12.63
C THR A 195 11.22 11.50 12.39
N TYR A 196 11.57 12.11 11.27
CA TYR A 196 12.92 12.38 10.82
C TYR A 196 13.17 13.89 10.83
N ASP A 197 13.89 14.39 11.83
CA ASP A 197 14.31 15.78 11.91
C ASP A 197 15.41 16.04 10.90
N VAL A 198 15.20 17.05 10.03
CA VAL A 198 16.09 17.36 8.90
C VAL A 198 16.73 18.72 9.15
N LYS A 199 18.07 18.75 9.16
CA LYS A 199 18.85 19.98 9.33
C LYS A 199 19.80 20.15 8.14
N GLU A 200 19.69 21.26 7.47
CA GLU A 200 20.63 21.66 6.40
C GLU A 200 22.05 21.76 6.99
N LYS A 201 23.05 21.34 6.22
CA LYS A 201 24.45 21.35 6.63
C LYS A 201 25.08 22.71 6.42
#